data_cd5eddab4297f08a33028a563eac4918
#
_entry.id   cd5eddab4297f08a33028a563eac4918
#
_cell.length_a   1.000
_cell.length_b   1.000
_cell.length_c   1.000
_cell.angle_alpha   90.00
_cell.angle_beta   90.00
_cell.angle_gamma   90.00
#
_symmetry.space_group_name_H-M   'P 1'
#
loop_
_entity.id
_entity.type
_entity.pdbx_description
1 polymer ?
#
loop_
_entity_poly.entity_id
_entity_poly.type
_entity_poly.pdbx_seq_one_letter_code
_entity_poly.pdbx_strand_id
1 'polypeptide(L)'
;MATFQLTKRPEVLVGLAAMLPSLVGNRSGIGLSWDSTDYIAVGLSMAAGRGALDVTGVPMVIRPPGLSAFVTVGDWLTLSPDWTLRLVNAVAMFVTVWCTHRLLVRAQVRAVSLWLGVALVALSPTLLDIFTMAWSEPPFLALLMIALVIATRERTWPWELVLAGLFTALFFVRYVGPFYAAPLALVAALVQVRKSGVLLAFFRSGTALAVSMVAPWLWLMRNKEISGYLTGYREPGGGTLLDPLRTMTGTLGSWLIARPPLSGNGGIYLNWADFSGYMKFAGVLMWMVLIGLSIWFFFSQRDDSPRVVIVAACLWVFVFYSSFSVYRFVYNEMGPLDSRMMSGVYVPLIIVLVVTLDHLASSVRVARVAVAIALLVGAWHATTMVRDSIRYGESGRHWGTEFHREVPIHTFARDLPESAALFSNEPQSLFAATFHWPIRNQYQYSQPTLVDCDRRYFVWFNQSFLPDGKPVGGTVVYEDSWGQVIDLDRCDTDIGRFWP
;
A
#
# COMPACT_ATOMS: atom_id res chain seq x y z
N MET A 1 -9.15 -37.36 15.73
CA MET A 1 -8.75 -35.99 16.01
C MET A 1 -7.26 -35.83 15.70
N ALA A 2 -6.89 -35.18 14.59
CA ALA A 2 -5.50 -34.96 14.28
C ALA A 2 -4.99 -33.82 15.19
N THR A 3 -4.19 -34.16 16.18
CA THR A 3 -3.44 -33.16 16.99
C THR A 3 -2.57 -32.35 16.05
N PHE A 4 -2.93 -31.10 15.86
CA PHE A 4 -2.21 -30.13 15.02
C PHE A 4 -0.87 -29.83 15.69
N GLN A 5 0.18 -30.56 15.32
CA GLN A 5 1.52 -30.35 15.86
C GLN A 5 2.12 -29.06 15.25
N LEU A 6 1.74 -27.90 15.76
CA LEU A 6 2.28 -26.59 15.40
C LEU A 6 3.81 -26.51 15.52
N THR A 7 4.40 -27.23 16.49
CA THR A 7 5.84 -27.30 16.71
C THR A 7 6.66 -27.86 15.55
N LYS A 8 5.99 -28.58 14.58
CA LYS A 8 6.67 -29.11 13.39
C LYS A 8 6.64 -28.14 12.19
N ARG A 9 6.11 -26.91 12.34
CA ARG A 9 5.98 -25.93 11.27
C ARG A 9 6.50 -24.56 11.71
N PRO A 10 7.84 -24.39 11.83
CA PRO A 10 8.43 -23.15 12.33
C PRO A 10 8.02 -21.91 11.51
N GLU A 11 7.74 -22.08 10.20
CA GLU A 11 7.28 -21.01 9.33
C GLU A 11 5.92 -20.40 9.76
N VAL A 12 5.04 -21.20 10.35
CA VAL A 12 3.75 -20.72 10.86
C VAL A 12 3.97 -19.92 12.14
N LEU A 13 4.81 -20.42 13.05
CA LEU A 13 5.10 -19.72 14.29
C LEU A 13 5.78 -18.36 14.05
N VAL A 14 6.73 -18.29 13.11
CA VAL A 14 7.40 -17.03 12.76
C VAL A 14 6.43 -16.07 12.05
N GLY A 15 5.57 -16.58 11.19
CA GLY A 15 4.51 -15.78 10.58
C GLY A 15 3.56 -15.18 11.62
N LEU A 16 3.12 -15.97 12.60
CA LEU A 16 2.30 -15.48 13.71
C LEU A 16 3.05 -14.46 14.58
N ALA A 17 4.31 -14.69 14.88
CA ALA A 17 5.13 -13.73 15.62
C ALA A 17 5.31 -12.41 14.86
N ALA A 18 5.40 -12.45 13.52
CA ALA A 18 5.51 -11.26 12.68
C ALA A 18 4.24 -10.37 12.67
N MET A 19 3.08 -10.89 13.08
CA MET A 19 1.87 -10.08 13.26
C MET A 19 1.99 -9.14 14.46
N LEU A 20 2.74 -9.52 15.51
CA LEU A 20 2.77 -8.80 16.79
C LEU A 20 3.20 -7.34 16.65
N PRO A 21 4.29 -6.97 15.94
CA PRO A 21 4.68 -5.57 15.79
C PRO A 21 3.61 -4.70 15.15
N SER A 22 2.91 -5.22 14.12
CA SER A 22 1.80 -4.52 13.49
C SER A 22 0.62 -4.34 14.45
N LEU A 23 0.26 -5.37 15.22
CA LEU A 23 -0.81 -5.29 16.21
C LEU A 23 -0.47 -4.33 17.35
N VAL A 24 0.77 -4.38 17.86
CA VAL A 24 1.26 -3.45 18.89
C VAL A 24 1.29 -2.02 18.36
N GLY A 25 1.78 -1.80 17.13
CA GLY A 25 1.84 -0.49 16.49
C GLY A 25 0.47 0.10 16.19
N ASN A 26 -0.57 -0.73 16.11
CA ASN A 26 -1.95 -0.30 15.87
C ASN A 26 -2.82 -0.31 17.15
N ARG A 27 -2.26 -0.46 18.36
CA ARG A 27 -3.09 -0.61 19.58
C ARG A 27 -3.97 0.61 19.88
N SER A 28 -3.53 1.83 19.54
CA SER A 28 -4.31 3.08 19.70
C SER A 28 -5.18 3.43 18.48
N GLY A 29 -5.19 2.60 17.45
CA GLY A 29 -5.92 2.80 16.20
C GLY A 29 -5.02 2.63 15.00
N ILE A 30 -5.64 2.23 13.88
CA ILE A 30 -4.92 2.17 12.61
C ILE A 30 -4.60 3.59 12.13
N GLY A 31 -3.41 3.79 11.55
CA GLY A 31 -3.03 5.08 10.98
C GLY A 31 -3.92 5.44 9.78
N LEU A 32 -4.39 6.68 9.74
CA LEU A 32 -5.25 7.20 8.69
C LEU A 32 -4.53 8.27 7.88
N SER A 33 -4.76 8.29 6.59
CA SER A 33 -4.29 9.30 5.66
C SER A 33 -5.40 9.61 4.65
N TRP A 34 -5.15 10.51 3.75
CA TRP A 34 -6.08 10.85 2.66
C TRP A 34 -6.66 9.61 1.95
N ASP A 35 -5.79 8.69 1.52
CA ASP A 35 -6.24 7.46 0.85
C ASP A 35 -7.07 6.56 1.76
N SER A 36 -6.71 6.51 3.05
CA SER A 36 -7.35 5.63 4.04
C SER A 36 -8.81 5.97 4.24
N THR A 37 -9.12 7.27 4.32
CA THR A 37 -10.48 7.76 4.53
C THR A 37 -11.39 7.45 3.36
N ASP A 38 -10.88 7.58 2.13
CA ASP A 38 -11.63 7.18 0.94
C ASP A 38 -11.92 5.67 0.93
N TYR A 39 -10.93 4.83 1.25
CA TYR A 39 -11.16 3.38 1.33
C TYR A 39 -12.22 3.00 2.37
N ILE A 40 -12.22 3.66 3.52
CA ILE A 40 -13.19 3.43 4.59
C ILE A 40 -14.58 3.90 4.14
N ALA A 41 -14.70 5.14 3.63
CA ALA A 41 -15.96 5.70 3.17
C ALA A 41 -16.59 4.85 2.06
N VAL A 42 -15.80 4.45 1.05
CA VAL A 42 -16.25 3.54 -0.02
C VAL A 42 -16.74 2.20 0.57
N GLY A 43 -16.01 1.62 1.54
CA GLY A 43 -16.39 0.36 2.16
C GLY A 43 -17.73 0.44 2.91
N LEU A 44 -17.91 1.48 3.72
CA LEU A 44 -19.16 1.74 4.44
C LEU A 44 -20.32 2.06 3.49
N SER A 45 -20.07 2.83 2.43
CA SER A 45 -21.06 3.11 1.40
C SER A 45 -21.51 1.84 0.67
N MET A 46 -20.58 0.94 0.33
CA MET A 46 -20.89 -0.36 -0.27
C MET A 46 -21.66 -1.26 0.69
N ALA A 47 -21.29 -1.29 1.97
CA ALA A 47 -22.00 -2.08 3.00
C ALA A 47 -23.46 -1.64 3.15
N ALA A 48 -23.71 -0.33 3.05
CA ALA A 48 -25.05 0.25 3.06
C ALA A 48 -25.82 0.15 1.73
N GLY A 49 -25.28 -0.56 0.72
CA GLY A 49 -25.91 -0.75 -0.59
C GLY A 49 -25.93 0.48 -1.49
N ARG A 50 -25.20 1.56 -1.17
CA ARG A 50 -25.17 2.81 -1.92
C ARG A 50 -24.15 2.82 -3.07
N GLY A 51 -23.38 1.74 -3.23
CA GLY A 51 -22.32 1.64 -4.23
C GLY A 51 -20.99 2.20 -3.74
N ALA A 52 -19.99 2.28 -4.64
CA ALA A 52 -18.64 2.73 -4.30
C ALA A 52 -18.56 4.27 -4.35
N LEU A 53 -18.94 4.93 -3.25
CA LEU A 53 -18.89 6.38 -3.08
C LEU A 53 -17.78 6.78 -2.10
N ASP A 54 -17.01 7.82 -2.42
CA ASP A 54 -15.90 8.34 -1.59
C ASP A 54 -16.38 9.18 -0.39
N VAL A 55 -15.47 9.81 0.32
CA VAL A 55 -15.75 10.67 1.47
C VAL A 55 -16.74 11.78 1.12
N THR A 56 -16.69 12.29 -0.10
CA THR A 56 -17.54 13.39 -0.56
C THR A 56 -18.89 12.94 -1.13
N GLY A 57 -19.13 11.62 -1.17
CA GLY A 57 -20.36 11.05 -1.69
C GLY A 57 -20.42 10.92 -3.20
N VAL A 58 -19.29 11.12 -3.92
CA VAL A 58 -19.21 10.92 -5.36
C VAL A 58 -18.69 9.51 -5.71
N PRO A 59 -19.03 8.98 -6.90
CA PRO A 59 -18.52 7.68 -7.31
C PRO A 59 -16.99 7.61 -7.33
N MET A 60 -16.41 6.66 -6.61
CA MET A 60 -14.97 6.43 -6.59
C MET A 60 -14.49 5.89 -7.94
N VAL A 61 -13.52 6.58 -8.54
CA VAL A 61 -12.85 6.20 -9.80
C VAL A 61 -11.32 6.21 -9.69
N ILE A 62 -10.77 7.01 -8.76
CA ILE A 62 -9.31 7.22 -8.61
C ILE A 62 -8.62 6.00 -8.00
N ARG A 63 -9.34 5.26 -7.15
CA ARG A 63 -8.84 4.06 -6.48
C ARG A 63 -9.71 2.84 -6.75
N PRO A 64 -9.12 1.65 -6.87
CA PRO A 64 -9.91 0.42 -7.01
C PRO A 64 -10.52 0.01 -5.66
N PRO A 65 -11.66 -0.71 -5.64
CA PRO A 65 -12.44 -0.97 -4.44
C PRO A 65 -11.95 -2.13 -3.56
N GLY A 66 -10.82 -2.78 -3.87
CA GLY A 66 -10.43 -4.02 -3.21
C GLY A 66 -10.17 -3.89 -1.71
N LEU A 67 -9.51 -2.81 -1.26
CA LEU A 67 -9.35 -2.58 0.18
C LEU A 67 -10.70 -2.24 0.83
N SER A 68 -11.54 -1.46 0.16
CA SER A 68 -12.88 -1.11 0.61
C SER A 68 -13.77 -2.33 0.77
N ALA A 69 -13.61 -3.36 -0.09
CA ALA A 69 -14.35 -4.61 0.03
C ALA A 69 -14.07 -5.34 1.35
N PHE A 70 -12.84 -5.26 1.90
CA PHE A 70 -12.57 -5.80 3.24
C PHE A 70 -13.33 -5.02 4.31
N VAL A 71 -13.41 -3.68 4.20
CA VAL A 71 -14.21 -2.85 5.12
C VAL A 71 -15.70 -3.23 5.02
N THR A 72 -16.22 -3.41 3.80
CA THR A 72 -17.61 -3.86 3.58
C THR A 72 -17.89 -5.19 4.27
N VAL A 73 -17.01 -6.19 4.09
CA VAL A 73 -17.15 -7.50 4.74
C VAL A 73 -17.03 -7.38 6.26
N GLY A 74 -16.13 -6.55 6.75
CA GLY A 74 -15.96 -6.27 8.18
C GLY A 74 -17.25 -5.70 8.78
N ASP A 75 -17.86 -4.72 8.12
CA ASP A 75 -19.11 -4.10 8.55
C ASP A 75 -20.26 -5.13 8.61
N TRP A 76 -20.40 -5.98 7.60
CA TRP A 76 -21.37 -7.11 7.62
C TRP A 76 -21.12 -8.09 8.77
N LEU A 77 -19.88 -8.19 9.24
CA LEU A 77 -19.49 -9.00 10.40
C LEU A 77 -19.54 -8.20 11.71
N THR A 78 -20.10 -6.98 11.70
CA THR A 78 -20.20 -6.06 12.86
C THR A 78 -18.85 -5.63 13.44
N LEU A 79 -17.79 -5.70 12.64
CA LEU A 79 -16.48 -5.19 12.99
C LEU A 79 -16.35 -3.71 12.57
N SER A 80 -15.79 -2.88 13.44
CA SER A 80 -15.46 -1.51 13.04
C SER A 80 -14.43 -1.50 11.92
N PRO A 81 -14.40 -0.46 11.06
CA PRO A 81 -13.37 -0.30 10.02
C PRO A 81 -11.94 -0.38 10.56
N ASP A 82 -11.71 0.18 11.74
CA ASP A 82 -10.42 0.13 12.44
C ASP A 82 -9.99 -1.30 12.74
N TRP A 83 -10.83 -2.11 13.38
CA TRP A 83 -10.52 -3.52 13.66
C TRP A 83 -10.38 -4.36 12.40
N THR A 84 -11.23 -4.13 11.41
CA THR A 84 -11.15 -4.83 10.12
C THR A 84 -9.79 -4.63 9.48
N LEU A 85 -9.34 -3.38 9.37
CA LEU A 85 -8.08 -3.05 8.70
C LEU A 85 -6.85 -3.48 9.50
N ARG A 86 -6.89 -3.44 10.84
CA ARG A 86 -5.84 -4.03 11.69
C ARG A 86 -5.69 -5.53 11.43
N LEU A 87 -6.80 -6.26 11.36
CA LEU A 87 -6.79 -7.71 11.08
C LEU A 87 -6.28 -8.00 9.66
N VAL A 88 -6.74 -7.24 8.65
CA VAL A 88 -6.25 -7.36 7.27
C VAL A 88 -4.75 -7.17 7.21
N ASN A 89 -4.21 -6.13 7.87
CA ASN A 89 -2.79 -5.85 7.89
C ASN A 89 -2.00 -6.93 8.63
N ALA A 90 -2.48 -7.40 9.78
CA ALA A 90 -1.82 -8.47 10.54
C ALA A 90 -1.76 -9.78 9.73
N VAL A 91 -2.88 -10.18 9.11
CA VAL A 91 -2.93 -11.37 8.24
C VAL A 91 -2.04 -11.19 7.01
N ALA A 92 -2.02 -9.99 6.42
CA ALA A 92 -1.15 -9.69 5.28
C ALA A 92 0.34 -9.80 5.66
N MET A 93 0.73 -9.37 6.86
CA MET A 93 2.08 -9.55 7.37
C MET A 93 2.45 -11.02 7.58
N PHE A 94 1.54 -11.79 8.20
CA PHE A 94 1.70 -13.25 8.32
C PHE A 94 1.96 -13.89 6.95
N VAL A 95 1.09 -13.63 5.98
CA VAL A 95 1.18 -14.21 4.63
C VAL A 95 2.50 -13.81 3.95
N THR A 96 2.89 -12.54 4.06
CA THR A 96 4.14 -12.03 3.46
C THR A 96 5.36 -12.78 4.01
N VAL A 97 5.46 -12.91 5.33
CA VAL A 97 6.57 -13.62 5.98
C VAL A 97 6.55 -15.12 5.68
N TRP A 98 5.37 -15.74 5.72
CA TRP A 98 5.20 -17.16 5.37
C TRP A 98 5.60 -17.46 3.92
N CYS A 99 5.16 -16.63 2.97
CA CYS A 99 5.55 -16.77 1.56
C CYS A 99 7.05 -16.56 1.35
N THR A 100 7.65 -15.58 2.05
CA THR A 100 9.11 -15.36 2.03
C THR A 100 9.87 -16.61 2.46
N HIS A 101 9.50 -17.19 3.60
CA HIS A 101 10.07 -18.47 4.05
C HIS A 101 9.95 -19.57 2.99
N ARG A 102 8.73 -19.73 2.40
CA ARG A 102 8.48 -20.74 1.36
C ARG A 102 9.35 -20.55 0.10
N LEU A 103 9.55 -19.33 -0.34
CA LEU A 103 10.40 -19.01 -1.50
C LEU A 103 11.86 -19.28 -1.19
N LEU A 104 12.36 -18.90 0.00
CA LEU A 104 13.75 -19.13 0.40
C LEU A 104 14.06 -20.62 0.62
N VAL A 105 13.15 -21.39 1.24
CA VAL A 105 13.29 -22.86 1.33
C VAL A 105 13.38 -23.49 -0.06
N ARG A 106 12.52 -23.04 -0.98
CA ARG A 106 12.53 -23.54 -2.36
C ARG A 106 13.78 -23.12 -3.13
N ALA A 107 14.33 -21.94 -2.85
CA ALA A 107 15.62 -21.51 -3.39
C ALA A 107 16.79 -22.30 -2.80
N GLN A 108 16.53 -23.23 -1.86
CA GLN A 108 17.54 -24.10 -1.23
C GLN A 108 18.71 -23.30 -0.61
N VAL A 109 18.37 -22.14 0.03
CA VAL A 109 19.37 -21.38 0.76
C VAL A 109 19.71 -22.07 2.08
N ARG A 110 20.92 -21.84 2.61
CA ARG A 110 21.36 -22.39 3.90
C ARG A 110 20.50 -21.83 5.04
N ALA A 111 20.40 -22.57 6.15
CA ALA A 111 19.56 -22.20 7.28
C ALA A 111 19.83 -20.79 7.81
N VAL A 112 21.10 -20.35 7.88
CA VAL A 112 21.46 -18.99 8.32
C VAL A 112 20.89 -17.95 7.36
N SER A 113 21.03 -18.12 6.05
CA SER A 113 20.50 -17.20 5.04
C SER A 113 18.97 -17.21 5.02
N LEU A 114 18.35 -18.39 5.22
CA LEU A 114 16.91 -18.53 5.35
C LEU A 114 16.35 -17.64 6.49
N TRP A 115 16.88 -17.84 7.69
CA TRP A 115 16.38 -17.10 8.86
C TRP A 115 16.75 -15.62 8.83
N LEU A 116 17.91 -15.27 8.26
CA LEU A 116 18.26 -13.88 8.00
C LEU A 116 17.24 -13.20 7.07
N GLY A 117 16.89 -13.84 5.94
CA GLY A 117 15.91 -13.29 5.00
C GLY A 117 14.52 -13.14 5.61
N VAL A 118 14.08 -14.15 6.36
CA VAL A 118 12.80 -14.11 7.09
C VAL A 118 12.82 -12.99 8.14
N ALA A 119 13.92 -12.85 8.91
CA ALA A 119 14.05 -11.79 9.91
C ALA A 119 14.09 -10.39 9.29
N LEU A 120 14.80 -10.18 8.18
CA LEU A 120 14.84 -8.88 7.48
C LEU A 120 13.45 -8.44 6.99
N VAL A 121 12.56 -9.38 6.66
CA VAL A 121 11.18 -9.06 6.31
C VAL A 121 10.31 -8.89 7.55
N ALA A 122 10.34 -9.83 8.48
CA ALA A 122 9.51 -9.82 9.68
C ALA A 122 9.81 -8.66 10.64
N LEU A 123 11.06 -8.21 10.68
CA LEU A 123 11.56 -7.14 11.56
C LEU A 123 11.85 -5.83 10.81
N SER A 124 11.23 -5.64 9.64
CA SER A 124 11.43 -4.46 8.80
C SER A 124 10.70 -3.24 9.33
N PRO A 125 11.39 -2.13 9.68
CA PRO A 125 10.75 -0.85 10.00
C PRO A 125 9.93 -0.31 8.82
N THR A 126 10.42 -0.48 7.59
CA THR A 126 9.71 -0.09 6.37
C THR A 126 8.36 -0.78 6.23
N LEU A 127 8.30 -2.08 6.51
CA LEU A 127 7.03 -2.80 6.48
C LEU A 127 6.15 -2.42 7.67
N LEU A 128 6.70 -2.20 8.87
CA LEU A 128 5.93 -1.69 9.99
C LEU A 128 5.22 -0.39 9.64
N ASP A 129 5.94 0.56 9.01
CA ASP A 129 5.38 1.83 8.56
C ASP A 129 4.15 1.66 7.66
N ILE A 130 4.19 0.65 6.80
CA ILE A 130 3.12 0.36 5.85
C ILE A 130 1.98 -0.40 6.52
N PHE A 131 2.30 -1.39 7.35
CA PHE A 131 1.32 -2.27 7.99
C PHE A 131 0.64 -1.66 9.23
N THR A 132 1.05 -0.45 9.63
CA THR A 132 0.36 0.35 10.66
C THR A 132 -0.56 1.42 10.07
N MET A 133 -0.73 1.45 8.76
CA MET A 133 -1.62 2.39 8.05
C MET A 133 -2.77 1.66 7.37
N ALA A 134 -3.92 2.31 7.25
CA ALA A 134 -5.07 1.82 6.50
C ALA A 134 -4.86 2.00 4.98
N TRP A 135 -3.81 1.37 4.45
CA TRP A 135 -3.40 1.46 3.05
C TRP A 135 -3.65 0.15 2.29
N SER A 136 -3.70 0.26 0.98
CA SER A 136 -3.88 -0.90 0.09
C SER A 136 -2.60 -1.74 -0.10
N GLU A 137 -1.46 -1.22 0.30
CA GLU A 137 -0.15 -1.86 0.18
C GLU A 137 -0.02 -3.18 0.95
N PRO A 138 -0.47 -3.31 2.23
CA PRO A 138 -0.39 -4.57 2.96
C PRO A 138 -1.08 -5.74 2.26
N PRO A 139 -2.38 -5.71 1.94
CA PRO A 139 -3.04 -6.82 1.26
C PRO A 139 -2.50 -7.02 -0.16
N PHE A 140 -2.08 -5.95 -0.86
CA PHE A 140 -1.43 -6.06 -2.16
C PHE A 140 -0.14 -6.89 -2.09
N LEU A 141 0.73 -6.60 -1.12
CA LEU A 141 1.99 -7.32 -0.93
C LEU A 141 1.74 -8.80 -0.59
N ALA A 142 0.77 -9.10 0.26
CA ALA A 142 0.40 -10.47 0.58
C ALA A 142 -0.07 -11.25 -0.67
N LEU A 143 -0.95 -10.67 -1.49
CA LEU A 143 -1.42 -11.26 -2.74
C LEU A 143 -0.28 -11.46 -3.74
N LEU A 144 0.61 -10.48 -3.87
CA LEU A 144 1.80 -10.57 -4.71
C LEU A 144 2.71 -11.72 -4.29
N MET A 145 2.96 -11.87 -2.99
CA MET A 145 3.81 -12.93 -2.46
C MET A 145 3.19 -14.32 -2.67
N ILE A 146 1.88 -14.48 -2.54
CA ILE A 146 1.18 -15.72 -2.91
C ILE A 146 1.33 -15.99 -4.41
N ALA A 147 1.12 -14.97 -5.26
CA ALA A 147 1.26 -15.10 -6.71
C ALA A 147 2.69 -15.50 -7.10
N LEU A 148 3.74 -14.93 -6.47
CA LEU A 148 5.15 -15.34 -6.64
C LEU A 148 5.37 -16.81 -6.27
N VAL A 149 4.84 -17.26 -5.14
CA VAL A 149 4.96 -18.68 -4.73
C VAL A 149 4.33 -19.61 -5.75
N ILE A 150 3.19 -19.24 -6.32
CA ILE A 150 2.47 -20.05 -7.31
C ILE A 150 3.14 -19.95 -8.68
N ALA A 151 3.45 -18.74 -9.16
CA ALA A 151 4.04 -18.53 -10.49
C ALA A 151 5.38 -19.24 -10.69
N THR A 152 6.17 -19.35 -9.62
CA THR A 152 7.48 -20.00 -9.67
C THR A 152 7.44 -21.54 -9.60
N ARG A 153 6.27 -22.18 -9.58
CA ARG A 153 6.12 -23.66 -9.52
C ARG A 153 5.63 -24.22 -10.85
N GLU A 154 5.89 -25.51 -11.06
CA GLU A 154 5.09 -26.29 -12.00
C GLU A 154 3.64 -26.38 -11.53
N ARG A 155 2.71 -26.25 -12.46
CA ARG A 155 1.28 -26.12 -12.13
C ARG A 155 0.41 -27.02 -13.01
N THR A 156 -0.79 -27.29 -12.50
CA THR A 156 -1.93 -27.86 -13.23
C THR A 156 -2.96 -26.77 -13.52
N TRP A 157 -3.95 -27.03 -14.36
CA TRP A 157 -5.00 -26.07 -14.72
C TRP A 157 -5.69 -25.36 -13.53
N PRO A 158 -6.06 -26.05 -12.43
CA PRO A 158 -6.64 -25.38 -11.27
C PRO A 158 -5.76 -24.25 -10.71
N TRP A 159 -4.44 -24.42 -10.72
CA TRP A 159 -3.50 -23.40 -10.25
C TRP A 159 -3.37 -22.20 -11.21
N GLU A 160 -3.63 -22.39 -12.49
CA GLU A 160 -3.73 -21.26 -13.44
C GLU A 160 -4.96 -20.42 -13.15
N LEU A 161 -6.10 -21.03 -12.78
CA LEU A 161 -7.31 -20.31 -12.35
C LEU A 161 -7.07 -19.55 -11.03
N VAL A 162 -6.38 -20.16 -10.07
CA VAL A 162 -6.00 -19.47 -8.83
C VAL A 162 -5.09 -18.27 -9.15
N LEU A 163 -4.14 -18.43 -10.06
CA LEU A 163 -3.25 -17.35 -10.47
C LEU A 163 -4.03 -16.22 -11.18
N ALA A 164 -4.99 -16.57 -12.04
CA ALA A 164 -5.89 -15.58 -12.66
C ALA A 164 -6.70 -14.79 -11.61
N GLY A 165 -7.25 -15.48 -10.61
CA GLY A 165 -7.95 -14.85 -9.49
C GLY A 165 -7.05 -13.90 -8.70
N LEU A 166 -5.80 -14.29 -8.43
CA LEU A 166 -4.82 -13.43 -7.76
C LEU A 166 -4.45 -12.21 -8.59
N PHE A 167 -4.29 -12.34 -9.91
CA PHE A 167 -4.03 -11.20 -10.80
C PHE A 167 -5.19 -10.23 -10.83
N THR A 168 -6.43 -10.74 -10.87
CA THR A 168 -7.65 -9.92 -10.72
C THR A 168 -7.65 -9.19 -9.36
N ALA A 169 -7.37 -9.90 -8.27
CA ALA A 169 -7.32 -9.32 -6.93
C ALA A 169 -6.23 -8.24 -6.79
N LEU A 170 -5.04 -8.45 -7.36
CA LEU A 170 -3.98 -7.46 -7.40
C LEU A 170 -4.44 -6.16 -8.07
N PHE A 171 -5.18 -6.24 -9.19
CA PHE A 171 -5.75 -5.05 -9.84
C PHE A 171 -6.77 -4.36 -8.94
N PHE A 172 -7.71 -5.12 -8.36
CA PHE A 172 -8.75 -4.53 -7.53
C PHE A 172 -8.24 -3.95 -6.20
N VAL A 173 -7.10 -4.41 -5.71
CA VAL A 173 -6.44 -3.77 -4.57
C VAL A 173 -5.65 -2.54 -5.02
N ARG A 174 -4.97 -2.56 -6.18
CA ARG A 174 -4.23 -1.43 -6.74
C ARG A 174 -4.21 -1.47 -8.26
N TYR A 175 -4.52 -0.36 -8.93
CA TYR A 175 -4.48 -0.26 -10.40
C TYR A 175 -3.13 -0.63 -11.03
N VAL A 176 -2.05 -0.65 -10.26
CA VAL A 176 -0.73 -1.11 -10.70
C VAL A 176 -0.63 -2.64 -10.82
N GLY A 177 -1.61 -3.39 -10.34
CA GLY A 177 -1.63 -4.86 -10.36
C GLY A 177 -1.18 -5.51 -11.66
N PRO A 178 -1.61 -5.07 -12.87
CA PRO A 178 -1.20 -5.64 -14.13
C PRO A 178 0.31 -5.62 -14.40
N PHE A 179 1.02 -4.63 -13.87
CA PHE A 179 2.47 -4.50 -14.01
C PHE A 179 3.25 -5.49 -13.13
N TYR A 180 2.58 -6.13 -12.19
CA TYR A 180 3.07 -7.28 -11.43
C TYR A 180 2.58 -8.60 -12.03
N ALA A 181 1.34 -8.62 -12.51
CA ALA A 181 0.74 -9.81 -13.10
C ALA A 181 1.45 -10.25 -14.40
N ALA A 182 1.79 -9.30 -15.29
CA ALA A 182 2.42 -9.59 -16.57
C ALA A 182 3.79 -10.29 -16.42
N PRO A 183 4.77 -9.79 -15.63
CA PRO A 183 6.04 -10.50 -15.43
C PRO A 183 5.83 -11.85 -14.73
N LEU A 184 4.87 -11.97 -13.81
CA LEU A 184 4.58 -13.24 -13.16
C LEU A 184 3.95 -14.26 -14.11
N ALA A 185 3.09 -13.84 -15.04
CA ALA A 185 2.54 -14.70 -16.08
C ALA A 185 3.65 -15.19 -17.04
N LEU A 186 4.60 -14.32 -17.38
CA LEU A 186 5.78 -14.70 -18.18
C LEU A 186 6.62 -15.74 -17.46
N VAL A 187 6.99 -15.52 -16.20
CA VAL A 187 7.72 -16.51 -15.38
C VAL A 187 6.94 -17.82 -15.29
N ALA A 188 5.64 -17.70 -15.06
CA ALA A 188 4.74 -18.83 -15.01
C ALA A 188 4.76 -19.68 -16.29
N ALA A 189 4.78 -19.02 -17.45
CA ALA A 189 4.93 -19.71 -18.75
C ALA A 189 6.30 -20.40 -18.86
N LEU A 190 7.39 -19.67 -18.57
CA LEU A 190 8.74 -20.20 -18.69
C LEU A 190 8.97 -21.46 -17.82
N VAL A 191 8.44 -21.48 -16.59
CA VAL A 191 8.50 -22.65 -15.70
C VAL A 191 7.79 -23.88 -16.31
N GLN A 192 6.74 -23.65 -17.08
CA GLN A 192 5.93 -24.73 -17.69
C GLN A 192 6.49 -25.24 -19.02
N VAL A 193 7.37 -24.50 -19.69
CA VAL A 193 7.87 -24.83 -21.05
C VAL A 193 8.35 -26.25 -21.15
N ARG A 194 9.17 -26.75 -20.20
CA ARG A 194 9.72 -28.08 -20.21
C ARG A 194 8.69 -29.21 -20.13
N LYS A 195 7.63 -28.97 -19.36
CA LYS A 195 6.58 -29.95 -19.09
C LYS A 195 5.53 -30.03 -20.18
N SER A 196 5.14 -28.87 -20.71
CA SER A 196 4.01 -28.76 -21.63
C SER A 196 4.37 -28.27 -23.03
N GLY A 197 5.67 -28.00 -23.29
CA GLY A 197 6.10 -27.35 -24.52
C GLY A 197 5.80 -25.84 -24.53
N VAL A 198 6.51 -25.11 -25.42
CA VAL A 198 6.47 -23.64 -25.48
C VAL A 198 5.05 -23.13 -25.72
N LEU A 199 4.38 -23.61 -26.76
CA LEU A 199 3.07 -23.12 -27.18
C LEU A 199 2.02 -23.28 -26.06
N LEU A 200 1.93 -24.47 -25.46
CA LEU A 200 0.92 -24.75 -24.42
C LEU A 200 1.23 -24.01 -23.12
N ALA A 201 2.52 -23.84 -22.76
CA ALA A 201 2.93 -23.07 -21.59
C ALA A 201 2.49 -21.59 -21.71
N PHE A 202 2.81 -20.95 -22.83
CA PHE A 202 2.43 -19.56 -23.09
C PHE A 202 0.91 -19.40 -23.26
N PHE A 203 0.24 -20.37 -23.93
CA PHE A 203 -1.21 -20.36 -24.04
C PHE A 203 -1.89 -20.38 -22.66
N ARG A 204 -1.48 -21.29 -21.76
CA ARG A 204 -2.05 -21.39 -20.41
C ARG A 204 -1.88 -20.11 -19.59
N SER A 205 -0.64 -19.64 -19.48
CA SER A 205 -0.35 -18.45 -18.67
C SER A 205 -0.91 -17.18 -19.30
N GLY A 206 -0.91 -17.09 -20.65
CA GLY A 206 -1.56 -16.01 -21.40
C GLY A 206 -3.08 -15.98 -21.21
N THR A 207 -3.73 -17.16 -21.23
CA THR A 207 -5.17 -17.29 -20.94
C THR A 207 -5.46 -16.87 -19.50
N ALA A 208 -4.66 -17.30 -18.51
CA ALA A 208 -4.83 -16.90 -17.12
C ALA A 208 -4.74 -15.36 -16.97
N LEU A 209 -3.76 -14.74 -17.64
CA LEU A 209 -3.61 -13.28 -17.65
C LEU A 209 -4.80 -12.61 -18.35
N ALA A 210 -5.23 -13.07 -19.52
CA ALA A 210 -6.34 -12.51 -20.25
C ALA A 210 -7.66 -12.59 -19.47
N VAL A 211 -7.97 -13.75 -18.90
CA VAL A 211 -9.16 -13.96 -18.06
C VAL A 211 -9.12 -13.04 -16.83
N SER A 212 -7.94 -12.88 -16.22
CA SER A 212 -7.79 -12.00 -15.05
C SER A 212 -8.06 -10.52 -15.36
N MET A 213 -7.97 -10.10 -16.61
CA MET A 213 -8.21 -8.71 -17.03
C MET A 213 -9.67 -8.41 -17.39
N VAL A 214 -10.57 -9.39 -17.45
CA VAL A 214 -11.98 -9.17 -17.83
C VAL A 214 -12.69 -8.27 -16.80
N ALA A 215 -12.69 -8.64 -15.53
CA ALA A 215 -13.34 -7.83 -14.49
C ALA A 215 -12.66 -6.46 -14.30
N PRO A 216 -11.32 -6.35 -14.29
CA PRO A 216 -10.61 -5.06 -14.38
C PRO A 216 -11.06 -4.19 -15.54
N TRP A 217 -11.19 -4.76 -16.73
CA TRP A 217 -11.63 -4.01 -17.90
C TRP A 217 -13.04 -3.44 -17.72
N LEU A 218 -13.98 -4.24 -17.23
CA LEU A 218 -15.34 -3.79 -16.95
C LEU A 218 -15.36 -2.63 -15.94
N TRP A 219 -14.52 -2.72 -14.90
CA TRP A 219 -14.35 -1.65 -13.90
C TRP A 219 -13.79 -0.37 -14.53
N LEU A 220 -12.79 -0.49 -15.39
CA LEU A 220 -12.20 0.66 -16.10
C LEU A 220 -13.21 1.32 -17.06
N MET A 221 -14.04 0.52 -17.75
CA MET A 221 -15.10 1.05 -18.63
C MET A 221 -16.16 1.81 -17.81
N ARG A 222 -16.60 1.25 -16.66
CA ARG A 222 -17.45 1.98 -15.72
C ARG A 222 -16.83 3.32 -15.31
N ASN A 223 -15.56 3.33 -14.95
CA ASN A 223 -14.90 4.57 -14.55
C ASN A 223 -14.85 5.60 -15.68
N LYS A 224 -14.57 5.14 -16.91
CA LYS A 224 -14.56 6.01 -18.08
C LYS A 224 -15.94 6.60 -18.36
N GLU A 225 -17.01 5.82 -18.18
CA GLU A 225 -18.38 6.29 -18.34
C GLU A 225 -18.73 7.38 -17.31
N ILE A 226 -18.29 7.21 -16.05
CA ILE A 226 -18.58 8.16 -14.98
C ILE A 226 -17.75 9.43 -15.07
N SER A 227 -16.44 9.32 -15.34
CA SER A 227 -15.47 10.42 -15.20
C SER A 227 -14.81 10.87 -16.50
N GLY A 228 -15.03 10.17 -17.61
CA GLY A 228 -14.29 10.36 -18.87
C GLY A 228 -12.90 9.69 -18.86
N TYR A 229 -12.41 9.17 -17.73
CA TYR A 229 -11.07 8.61 -17.56
C TYR A 229 -11.11 7.19 -17.01
N LEU A 230 -10.16 6.34 -17.42
CA LEU A 230 -10.10 4.94 -16.98
C LEU A 230 -9.81 4.79 -15.48
N THR A 231 -8.97 5.67 -14.91
CA THR A 231 -8.52 5.63 -13.51
C THR A 231 -8.72 6.95 -12.77
N GLY A 232 -9.72 7.73 -13.21
CA GLY A 232 -9.94 9.11 -12.75
C GLY A 232 -8.97 10.11 -13.38
N TYR A 233 -9.30 11.39 -13.26
CA TYR A 233 -8.44 12.48 -13.70
C TYR A 233 -7.13 12.48 -12.91
N ARG A 234 -6.04 12.79 -13.58
CA ARG A 234 -4.73 13.00 -12.97
C ARG A 234 -4.08 14.20 -13.63
N GLU A 235 -3.53 15.08 -12.81
CA GLU A 235 -2.75 16.20 -13.30
C GLU A 235 -1.58 15.72 -14.18
N PRO A 236 -1.21 16.48 -15.22
CA PRO A 236 0.01 16.21 -15.98
C PRO A 236 1.24 16.28 -15.09
N GLY A 237 2.15 15.34 -15.23
CA GLY A 237 3.45 15.37 -14.54
C GLY A 237 4.34 16.47 -15.08
N GLY A 238 5.16 17.07 -14.23
CA GLY A 238 6.13 18.10 -14.59
C GLY A 238 7.59 17.69 -14.34
N GLY A 239 7.83 16.41 -13.96
CA GLY A 239 9.15 15.93 -13.58
C GLY A 239 10.02 15.48 -14.74
N THR A 240 11.34 15.46 -14.52
CA THR A 240 12.31 14.86 -15.44
C THR A 240 12.48 13.37 -15.13
N LEU A 241 13.07 12.60 -16.07
CA LEU A 241 13.41 11.19 -15.84
C LEU A 241 14.36 10.97 -14.64
N LEU A 242 15.15 11.97 -14.29
CA LEU A 242 16.12 11.87 -13.20
C LEU A 242 15.46 11.95 -11.82
N ASP A 243 14.33 12.61 -11.69
CA ASP A 243 13.67 12.84 -10.40
C ASP A 243 13.15 11.52 -9.77
N PRO A 244 12.39 10.69 -10.49
CA PRO A 244 11.97 9.39 -9.96
C PRO A 244 13.16 8.44 -9.71
N LEU A 245 14.22 8.49 -10.54
CA LEU A 245 15.42 7.68 -10.32
C LEU A 245 16.18 8.09 -9.07
N ARG A 246 16.28 9.39 -8.80
CA ARG A 246 16.92 9.92 -7.57
C ARG A 246 16.13 9.52 -6.34
N THR A 247 14.81 9.73 -6.32
CA THR A 247 13.97 9.35 -5.17
C THR A 247 13.97 7.83 -4.95
N MET A 248 13.87 7.03 -6.00
CA MET A 248 13.97 5.57 -5.91
C MET A 248 15.32 5.12 -5.36
N THR A 249 16.43 5.75 -5.79
CA THR A 249 17.78 5.45 -5.26
C THR A 249 17.85 5.76 -3.76
N GLY A 250 17.34 6.89 -3.32
CA GLY A 250 17.28 7.25 -1.91
C GLY A 250 16.43 6.27 -1.10
N THR A 251 15.31 5.85 -1.64
CA THR A 251 14.41 4.85 -1.03
C THR A 251 15.10 3.49 -0.87
N LEU A 252 15.78 2.98 -1.91
CA LEU A 252 16.55 1.73 -1.82
C LEU A 252 17.65 1.82 -0.74
N GLY A 253 18.32 2.97 -0.64
CA GLY A 253 19.32 3.20 0.41
C GLY A 253 18.70 3.21 1.82
N SER A 254 17.52 3.80 1.99
CA SER A 254 16.80 3.84 3.26
C SER A 254 16.32 2.47 3.73
N TRP A 255 16.21 1.50 2.84
CA TRP A 255 15.87 0.11 3.19
C TRP A 255 17.04 -0.66 3.80
N LEU A 256 18.27 -0.29 3.45
CA LEU A 256 19.47 -0.88 4.06
C LEU A 256 19.77 -0.22 5.41
N ILE A 257 19.60 1.10 5.46
CA ILE A 257 19.89 1.91 6.64
C ILE A 257 18.57 2.47 7.14
N ALA A 258 17.96 1.79 8.11
CA ALA A 258 16.71 2.25 8.71
C ALA A 258 16.83 3.70 9.20
N ARG A 259 15.84 4.51 8.85
CA ARG A 259 15.81 5.91 9.23
C ARG A 259 15.83 6.10 10.73
N PRO A 260 16.53 7.13 11.23
CA PRO A 260 16.13 7.72 12.49
C PRO A 260 14.68 8.25 12.31
N PRO A 261 13.81 8.13 13.33
CA PRO A 261 12.45 8.65 13.23
C PRO A 261 12.52 10.12 12.83
N LEU A 262 11.80 10.48 11.77
CA LEU A 262 11.65 11.88 11.43
C LEU A 262 10.95 12.56 12.60
N SER A 263 11.62 13.49 13.24
CA SER A 263 10.99 14.40 14.18
C SER A 263 10.10 15.34 13.37
N GLY A 264 8.81 15.27 13.57
CA GLY A 264 7.87 16.17 12.95
C GLY A 264 6.83 15.46 12.09
N ASN A 265 5.74 16.13 11.85
CA ASN A 265 4.57 15.69 11.08
C ASN A 265 5.02 15.15 9.72
N GLY A 266 5.34 13.87 9.71
CA GLY A 266 6.04 13.21 8.61
C GLY A 266 5.26 13.34 7.31
N GLY A 267 5.62 14.34 6.52
CA GLY A 267 5.13 14.46 5.17
C GLY A 267 5.37 13.13 4.44
N ILE A 268 4.36 12.63 3.80
CA ILE A 268 4.37 11.38 3.01
C ILE A 268 5.35 11.51 1.84
N TYR A 269 5.78 12.72 1.53
CA TYR A 269 6.57 13.07 0.35
C TYR A 269 8.02 13.37 0.72
N LEU A 270 8.93 12.47 0.31
CA LEU A 270 10.37 12.64 0.46
C LEU A 270 10.99 13.00 -0.86
N ASN A 271 11.61 14.17 -0.88
CA ASN A 271 12.48 14.57 -1.96
C ASN A 271 13.86 13.92 -1.83
N TRP A 272 14.62 13.85 -2.93
CA TRP A 272 16.01 13.41 -2.89
C TRP A 272 16.86 14.19 -1.87
N ALA A 273 16.55 15.46 -1.66
CA ALA A 273 17.22 16.31 -0.67
C ALA A 273 17.07 15.80 0.75
N ASP A 274 15.95 15.15 1.06
CA ASP A 274 15.63 14.63 2.41
C ASP A 274 16.46 13.40 2.80
N PHE A 275 17.13 12.76 1.84
CA PHE A 275 17.98 11.61 2.09
C PHE A 275 19.41 12.06 2.47
N SER A 276 19.93 11.51 3.56
CA SER A 276 21.33 11.73 3.96
C SER A 276 22.32 11.19 2.93
N GLY A 277 23.56 11.74 2.93
CA GLY A 277 24.59 11.30 1.99
C GLY A 277 24.88 9.80 2.03
N TYR A 278 24.88 9.19 3.22
CA TYR A 278 25.10 7.74 3.36
C TYR A 278 23.93 6.90 2.80
N MET A 279 22.68 7.37 2.92
CA MET A 279 21.54 6.71 2.29
C MET A 279 21.62 6.78 0.75
N LYS A 280 22.01 7.94 0.21
CA LYS A 280 22.24 8.11 -1.24
C LYS A 280 23.33 7.17 -1.73
N PHE A 281 24.43 7.06 -1.01
CA PHE A 281 25.52 6.15 -1.33
C PHE A 281 25.08 4.68 -1.25
N ALA A 282 24.38 4.29 -0.18
CA ALA A 282 23.84 2.95 -0.04
C ALA A 282 22.85 2.59 -1.15
N GLY A 283 22.04 3.56 -1.60
CA GLY A 283 21.14 3.40 -2.74
C GLY A 283 21.88 3.16 -4.06
N VAL A 284 22.96 3.90 -4.32
CA VAL A 284 23.81 3.67 -5.50
C VAL A 284 24.47 2.29 -5.45
N LEU A 285 24.98 1.88 -4.28
CA LEU A 285 25.54 0.54 -4.08
C LEU A 285 24.48 -0.54 -4.34
N MET A 286 23.25 -0.36 -3.86
CA MET A 286 22.14 -1.27 -4.14
C MET A 286 21.86 -1.37 -5.65
N TRP A 287 21.85 -0.25 -6.38
CA TRP A 287 21.70 -0.27 -7.83
C TRP A 287 22.80 -1.06 -8.52
N MET A 288 24.09 -0.87 -8.13
CA MET A 288 25.20 -1.64 -8.69
C MET A 288 25.02 -3.14 -8.44
N VAL A 289 24.58 -3.51 -7.23
CA VAL A 289 24.30 -4.92 -6.90
C VAL A 289 23.15 -5.44 -7.76
N LEU A 290 22.04 -4.73 -7.89
CA LEU A 290 20.88 -5.15 -8.70
C LEU A 290 21.23 -5.31 -10.18
N ILE A 291 22.03 -4.39 -10.74
CA ILE A 291 22.53 -4.49 -12.12
C ILE A 291 23.44 -5.71 -12.26
N GLY A 292 24.40 -5.89 -11.35
CA GLY A 292 25.29 -7.03 -11.35
C GLY A 292 24.53 -8.36 -11.26
N LEU A 293 23.49 -8.43 -10.41
CA LEU A 293 22.62 -9.60 -10.30
C LEU A 293 21.79 -9.83 -11.55
N SER A 294 21.32 -8.78 -12.20
CA SER A 294 20.56 -8.89 -13.46
C SER A 294 21.46 -9.43 -14.58
N ILE A 295 22.71 -8.96 -14.65
CA ILE A 295 23.72 -9.45 -15.59
C ILE A 295 24.06 -10.91 -15.29
N TRP A 296 24.39 -11.21 -14.04
CA TRP A 296 24.67 -12.59 -13.61
C TRP A 296 23.52 -13.54 -13.94
N PHE A 297 22.28 -13.13 -13.64
CA PHE A 297 21.09 -13.90 -13.97
C PHE A 297 20.98 -14.17 -15.47
N PHE A 298 21.19 -13.15 -16.31
CA PHE A 298 21.14 -13.29 -17.78
C PHE A 298 22.13 -14.35 -18.29
N PHE A 299 23.35 -14.37 -17.74
CA PHE A 299 24.36 -15.35 -18.10
C PHE A 299 24.17 -16.75 -17.47
N SER A 300 23.41 -16.80 -16.36
CA SER A 300 23.12 -18.07 -15.63
C SER A 300 21.87 -18.79 -16.14
N GLN A 301 21.21 -18.29 -17.18
CA GLN A 301 19.93 -18.82 -17.69
C GLN A 301 20.00 -20.32 -18.13
N ARG A 302 21.17 -20.93 -18.20
CA ARG A 302 21.34 -22.36 -18.48
C ARG A 302 21.03 -23.26 -17.29
N ASP A 303 20.97 -22.71 -16.10
CA ASP A 303 20.64 -23.41 -14.87
C ASP A 303 19.16 -23.21 -14.52
N ASP A 304 18.38 -24.31 -14.65
CA ASP A 304 16.94 -24.30 -14.33
C ASP A 304 16.66 -24.55 -12.84
N SER A 305 17.61 -24.24 -12.00
CA SER A 305 17.41 -24.40 -10.55
C SER A 305 16.24 -23.51 -10.07
N PRO A 306 15.45 -23.97 -9.10
CA PRO A 306 14.39 -23.15 -8.49
C PRO A 306 14.91 -21.81 -7.99
N ARG A 307 16.20 -21.73 -7.63
CA ARG A 307 16.90 -20.51 -7.20
C ARG A 307 16.89 -19.46 -8.31
N VAL A 308 17.28 -19.84 -9.52
CA VAL A 308 17.33 -18.96 -10.70
C VAL A 308 15.94 -18.45 -11.05
N VAL A 309 14.95 -19.33 -11.05
CA VAL A 309 13.53 -18.97 -11.33
C VAL A 309 13.00 -17.94 -10.33
N ILE A 310 13.28 -18.13 -9.03
CA ILE A 310 12.79 -17.20 -7.98
C ILE A 310 13.47 -15.84 -8.12
N VAL A 311 14.79 -15.81 -8.30
CA VAL A 311 15.54 -14.55 -8.50
C VAL A 311 15.03 -13.81 -9.73
N ALA A 312 14.84 -14.54 -10.84
CA ALA A 312 14.27 -13.98 -12.07
C ALA A 312 12.90 -13.36 -11.84
N ALA A 313 11.98 -14.09 -11.21
CA ALA A 313 10.64 -13.61 -10.94
C ALA A 313 10.67 -12.30 -10.14
N CYS A 314 11.49 -12.24 -9.10
CA CYS A 314 11.66 -11.06 -8.26
C CYS A 314 12.26 -9.87 -9.03
N LEU A 315 13.30 -10.11 -9.85
CA LEU A 315 13.92 -9.06 -10.67
C LEU A 315 12.98 -8.54 -11.76
N TRP A 316 12.22 -9.43 -12.44
CA TRP A 316 11.26 -9.00 -13.44
C TRP A 316 10.13 -8.17 -12.84
N VAL A 317 9.62 -8.56 -11.68
CA VAL A 317 8.67 -7.76 -10.90
C VAL A 317 9.24 -6.38 -10.62
N PHE A 318 10.49 -6.30 -10.16
CA PHE A 318 11.17 -5.03 -9.91
C PHE A 318 11.30 -4.18 -11.17
N VAL A 319 11.78 -4.75 -12.28
CA VAL A 319 12.00 -4.02 -13.54
C VAL A 319 10.69 -3.50 -14.11
N PHE A 320 9.65 -4.34 -14.21
CA PHE A 320 8.36 -3.93 -14.78
C PHE A 320 7.69 -2.84 -13.94
N TYR A 321 7.68 -3.02 -12.62
CA TYR A 321 7.07 -2.02 -11.73
C TYR A 321 7.85 -0.70 -11.74
N SER A 322 9.18 -0.75 -11.64
CA SER A 322 10.01 0.46 -11.64
C SER A 322 9.89 1.23 -12.96
N SER A 323 9.89 0.53 -14.09
CA SER A 323 9.69 1.16 -15.41
C SER A 323 8.34 1.85 -15.51
N PHE A 324 7.27 1.17 -15.06
CA PHE A 324 5.93 1.77 -14.99
C PHE A 324 5.90 2.98 -14.06
N SER A 325 6.50 2.89 -12.88
CA SER A 325 6.49 3.96 -11.89
C SER A 325 7.25 5.20 -12.38
N VAL A 326 8.39 5.01 -13.05
CA VAL A 326 9.15 6.09 -13.70
C VAL A 326 8.31 6.73 -14.81
N TYR A 327 7.68 5.92 -15.68
CA TYR A 327 6.78 6.42 -16.71
C TYR A 327 5.65 7.26 -16.12
N ARG A 328 4.98 6.74 -15.08
CA ARG A 328 3.86 7.44 -14.42
C ARG A 328 4.29 8.74 -13.77
N PHE A 329 5.45 8.79 -13.14
CA PHE A 329 5.98 10.00 -12.51
C PHE A 329 6.23 11.12 -13.53
N VAL A 330 6.73 10.77 -14.70
CA VAL A 330 7.05 11.77 -15.75
C VAL A 330 5.77 12.33 -16.40
N TYR A 331 4.79 11.47 -16.66
CA TYR A 331 3.60 11.85 -17.44
C TYR A 331 2.37 12.22 -16.61
N ASN A 332 2.36 11.91 -15.32
CA ASN A 332 1.26 12.25 -14.44
C ASN A 332 1.80 12.77 -13.10
N GLU A 333 1.07 13.67 -12.49
CA GLU A 333 1.36 14.04 -11.11
C GLU A 333 1.27 12.80 -10.21
N MET A 334 2.39 12.45 -9.64
CA MET A 334 2.53 11.34 -8.71
C MET A 334 3.54 11.74 -7.64
N GLY A 335 3.25 11.40 -6.39
CA GLY A 335 4.22 11.57 -5.30
C GLY A 335 5.53 10.84 -5.59
N PRO A 336 6.63 11.22 -4.93
CA PRO A 336 7.93 10.61 -5.11
C PRO A 336 7.88 9.09 -4.85
N LEU A 337 8.82 8.35 -5.46
CA LEU A 337 8.93 6.91 -5.31
C LEU A 337 9.53 6.56 -3.94
N ASP A 338 8.77 6.84 -2.89
CA ASP A 338 9.08 6.56 -1.50
C ASP A 338 8.90 5.06 -1.12
N SER A 339 9.14 4.73 0.14
CA SER A 339 9.00 3.36 0.65
C SER A 339 7.58 2.81 0.51
N ARG A 340 6.56 3.66 0.57
CA ARG A 340 5.17 3.27 0.37
C ARG A 340 4.94 2.84 -1.08
N MET A 341 5.30 3.72 -2.03
CA MET A 341 5.13 3.45 -3.45
C MET A 341 5.93 2.22 -3.90
N MET A 342 7.16 2.07 -3.39
CA MET A 342 8.07 0.99 -3.73
C MET A 342 7.87 -0.30 -2.91
N SER A 343 6.89 -0.35 -2.00
CA SER A 343 6.66 -1.50 -1.09
C SER A 343 6.47 -2.83 -1.79
N GLY A 344 5.80 -2.84 -2.94
CA GLY A 344 5.55 -4.06 -3.70
C GLY A 344 6.82 -4.75 -4.23
N VAL A 345 7.95 -4.05 -4.31
CA VAL A 345 9.23 -4.62 -4.74
C VAL A 345 10.21 -4.83 -3.59
N TYR A 346 9.91 -4.34 -2.39
CA TYR A 346 10.78 -4.45 -1.23
C TYR A 346 11.11 -5.91 -0.87
N VAL A 347 10.09 -6.73 -0.61
CA VAL A 347 10.27 -8.13 -0.23
C VAL A 347 10.90 -8.96 -1.36
N PRO A 348 10.46 -8.85 -2.62
CA PRO A 348 11.15 -9.44 -3.76
C PRO A 348 12.65 -9.14 -3.79
N LEU A 349 13.06 -7.88 -3.57
CA LEU A 349 14.46 -7.50 -3.56
C LEU A 349 15.25 -8.08 -2.37
N ILE A 350 14.65 -8.18 -1.18
CA ILE A 350 15.27 -8.88 -0.03
C ILE A 350 15.51 -10.36 -0.39
N ILE A 351 14.55 -11.02 -1.05
CA ILE A 351 14.74 -12.41 -1.49
C ILE A 351 15.92 -12.53 -2.47
N VAL A 352 16.01 -11.63 -3.45
CA VAL A 352 17.14 -11.59 -4.40
C VAL A 352 18.45 -11.42 -3.66
N LEU A 353 18.56 -10.46 -2.76
CA LEU A 353 19.78 -10.22 -1.97
C LEU A 353 20.20 -11.44 -1.17
N VAL A 354 19.25 -12.04 -0.44
CA VAL A 354 19.52 -13.21 0.43
C VAL A 354 19.98 -14.42 -0.39
N VAL A 355 19.29 -14.73 -1.49
CA VAL A 355 19.63 -15.85 -2.36
C VAL A 355 21.02 -15.65 -2.98
N THR A 356 21.34 -14.43 -3.39
CA THR A 356 22.65 -14.11 -3.98
C THR A 356 23.78 -14.15 -2.94
N LEU A 357 23.56 -13.54 -1.77
CA LEU A 357 24.54 -13.60 -0.68
C LEU A 357 24.80 -15.06 -0.27
N ASP A 358 23.76 -15.88 -0.21
CA ASP A 358 23.90 -17.30 0.09
C ASP A 358 24.76 -18.03 -0.95
N HIS A 359 24.55 -17.75 -2.23
CA HIS A 359 25.32 -18.31 -3.33
C HIS A 359 26.80 -17.89 -3.26
N LEU A 360 27.07 -16.60 -3.09
CA LEU A 360 28.42 -16.06 -2.99
C LEU A 360 29.16 -16.55 -1.72
N ALA A 361 28.45 -16.66 -0.59
CA ALA A 361 29.00 -17.09 0.69
C ALA A 361 29.50 -18.55 0.69
N SER A 362 29.10 -19.37 -0.27
CA SER A 362 29.63 -20.72 -0.42
C SER A 362 31.08 -20.74 -0.92
N SER A 363 31.52 -19.69 -1.59
CA SER A 363 32.77 -19.67 -2.36
C SER A 363 33.85 -18.68 -1.88
N VAL A 364 33.52 -17.65 -1.07
CA VAL A 364 34.44 -16.52 -0.81
C VAL A 364 34.37 -16.01 0.63
N ARG A 365 35.54 -15.63 1.22
CA ARG A 365 35.63 -14.98 2.55
C ARG A 365 34.83 -13.66 2.63
N VAL A 366 34.77 -12.91 1.53
CA VAL A 366 34.03 -11.65 1.39
C VAL A 366 32.53 -11.82 1.69
N ALA A 367 31.95 -12.95 1.27
CA ALA A 367 30.53 -13.21 1.51
C ALA A 367 30.21 -13.50 2.99
N ARG A 368 31.16 -14.02 3.78
CA ARG A 368 30.98 -14.16 5.24
C ARG A 368 30.92 -12.80 5.91
N VAL A 369 31.72 -11.85 5.45
CA VAL A 369 31.67 -10.45 5.91
C VAL A 369 30.34 -9.82 5.55
N ALA A 370 29.85 -10.02 4.31
CA ALA A 370 28.55 -9.51 3.88
C ALA A 370 27.38 -10.07 4.71
N VAL A 371 27.42 -11.37 5.06
CA VAL A 371 26.43 -11.97 6.00
C VAL A 371 26.52 -11.34 7.39
N ALA A 372 27.72 -11.10 7.90
CA ALA A 372 27.90 -10.41 9.20
C ALA A 372 27.34 -8.99 9.17
N ILE A 373 27.59 -8.23 8.10
CA ILE A 373 26.99 -6.90 7.89
C ILE A 373 25.46 -6.99 7.83
N ALA A 374 24.91 -7.96 7.11
CA ALA A 374 23.47 -8.16 6.99
C ALA A 374 22.83 -8.52 8.36
N LEU A 375 23.54 -9.25 9.23
CA LEU A 375 23.11 -9.51 10.61
C LEU A 375 23.10 -8.23 11.46
N LEU A 376 24.11 -7.37 11.33
CA LEU A 376 24.14 -6.07 12.00
C LEU A 376 23.02 -5.14 11.54
N VAL A 377 22.78 -5.08 10.23
CA VAL A 377 21.65 -4.35 9.65
C VAL A 377 20.32 -4.91 10.16
N GLY A 378 20.17 -6.22 10.21
CA GLY A 378 18.98 -6.89 10.74
C GLY A 378 18.75 -6.59 12.24
N ALA A 379 19.79 -6.55 13.05
CA ALA A 379 19.69 -6.17 14.45
C ALA A 379 19.30 -4.69 14.63
N TRP A 380 19.84 -3.81 13.79
CA TRP A 380 19.45 -2.39 13.74
C TRP A 380 17.98 -2.22 13.35
N HIS A 381 17.54 -2.93 12.33
CA HIS A 381 16.15 -2.94 11.89
C HIS A 381 15.21 -3.42 12.99
N ALA A 382 15.57 -4.51 13.68
CA ALA A 382 14.78 -5.07 14.79
C ALA A 382 14.59 -4.06 15.92
N THR A 383 15.68 -3.40 16.34
CA THR A 383 15.63 -2.36 17.39
C THR A 383 14.77 -1.17 16.98
N THR A 384 14.93 -0.71 15.74
CA THR A 384 14.13 0.39 15.18
C THR A 384 12.67 0.02 15.12
N MET A 385 12.35 -1.18 14.62
CA MET A 385 10.97 -1.66 14.49
C MET A 385 10.29 -1.81 15.84
N VAL A 386 10.97 -2.38 16.87
CA VAL A 386 10.38 -2.52 18.21
C VAL A 386 10.08 -1.15 18.81
N ARG A 387 11.03 -0.21 18.73
CA ARG A 387 10.86 1.15 19.22
C ARG A 387 9.66 1.83 18.52
N ASP A 388 9.62 1.77 17.19
CA ASP A 388 8.58 2.44 16.40
C ASP A 388 7.21 1.77 16.58
N SER A 389 7.16 0.44 16.74
CA SER A 389 5.94 -0.28 17.09
C SER A 389 5.34 0.20 18.42
N ILE A 390 6.17 0.36 19.45
CA ILE A 390 5.74 0.89 20.76
C ILE A 390 5.24 2.33 20.59
N ARG A 391 6.03 3.19 19.95
CA ARG A 391 5.69 4.60 19.72
C ARG A 391 4.38 4.76 18.96
N TYR A 392 4.21 4.05 17.83
CA TYR A 392 2.97 4.12 17.04
C TYR A 392 1.77 3.59 17.81
N GLY A 393 1.99 2.55 18.62
CA GLY A 393 0.96 2.04 19.50
C GLY A 393 0.57 3.00 20.61
N GLU A 394 1.44 3.91 21.05
CA GLU A 394 1.13 4.91 22.07
C GLU A 394 0.45 6.16 21.50
N SER A 395 0.96 6.69 20.42
CA SER A 395 0.52 7.98 19.88
C SER A 395 -0.46 7.87 18.72
N GLY A 396 -0.64 6.66 18.13
CA GLY A 396 -1.31 6.53 16.83
C GLY A 396 -0.43 7.04 15.67
N ARG A 397 -1.00 7.09 14.46
CA ARG A 397 -0.30 7.58 13.27
C ARG A 397 -1.18 8.50 12.43
N HIS A 398 -0.61 9.61 11.93
CA HIS A 398 -1.28 10.59 11.07
C HIS A 398 -2.63 11.02 11.65
N TRP A 399 -3.71 10.98 10.88
CA TRP A 399 -5.06 11.32 11.34
C TRP A 399 -5.68 10.29 12.30
N GLY A 400 -5.04 9.13 12.51
CA GLY A 400 -5.38 8.18 13.55
C GLY A 400 -4.83 8.53 14.94
N THR A 401 -4.07 9.63 15.10
CA THR A 401 -3.54 10.05 16.39
C THR A 401 -4.66 10.60 17.29
N GLU A 402 -4.49 10.41 18.61
CA GLU A 402 -5.34 11.04 19.62
C GLU A 402 -5.35 12.56 19.45
N PHE A 403 -4.17 13.16 19.26
CA PHE A 403 -4.04 14.59 18.98
C PHE A 403 -4.97 15.07 17.87
N HIS A 404 -5.02 14.36 16.71
CA HIS A 404 -5.88 14.76 15.61
C HIS A 404 -7.37 14.63 15.97
N ARG A 405 -7.76 13.56 16.69
CA ARG A 405 -9.14 13.30 17.07
C ARG A 405 -9.66 14.27 18.14
N GLU A 406 -8.76 14.80 18.99
CA GLU A 406 -9.09 15.69 20.10
C GLU A 406 -8.92 17.17 19.78
N VAL A 407 -8.56 17.53 18.55
CA VAL A 407 -8.58 18.92 18.09
C VAL A 407 -9.99 19.51 18.35
N PRO A 408 -10.10 20.65 19.03
CA PRO A 408 -11.40 21.16 19.49
C PRO A 408 -12.43 21.34 18.39
N ILE A 409 -12.04 21.82 17.19
CA ILE A 409 -12.96 21.95 16.04
C ILE A 409 -13.48 20.59 15.57
N HIS A 410 -12.68 19.50 15.64
CA HIS A 410 -13.13 18.15 15.31
C HIS A 410 -14.11 17.61 16.34
N THR A 411 -13.87 17.90 17.62
CA THR A 411 -14.78 17.52 18.71
C THR A 411 -16.12 18.22 18.54
N PHE A 412 -16.11 19.54 18.29
CA PHE A 412 -17.32 20.29 18.01
C PHE A 412 -18.09 19.75 16.80
N ALA A 413 -17.37 19.48 15.70
CA ALA A 413 -17.98 18.96 14.47
C ALA A 413 -18.56 17.54 14.65
N ARG A 414 -18.01 16.73 15.55
CA ARG A 414 -18.54 15.40 15.88
C ARG A 414 -19.89 15.47 16.60
N ASP A 415 -20.08 16.52 17.39
CA ASP A 415 -21.31 16.72 18.17
C ASP A 415 -22.43 17.38 17.36
N LEU A 416 -22.19 17.74 16.10
CA LEU A 416 -23.22 18.24 15.19
C LEU A 416 -24.25 17.12 14.90
N PRO A 417 -25.54 17.50 14.67
CA PRO A 417 -26.60 16.53 14.38
C PRO A 417 -26.22 15.63 13.15
N GLU A 418 -26.52 14.33 13.23
CA GLU A 418 -26.32 13.41 12.13
C GLU A 418 -27.13 13.77 10.87
N SER A 419 -28.28 14.47 11.06
CA SER A 419 -29.11 15.00 9.98
C SER A 419 -28.52 16.23 9.29
N ALA A 420 -27.45 16.82 9.85
CA ALA A 420 -26.81 17.99 9.27
C ALA A 420 -25.96 17.63 8.05
N ALA A 421 -26.02 18.47 7.00
CA ALA A 421 -25.10 18.37 5.88
C ALA A 421 -23.79 19.10 6.20
N LEU A 422 -22.68 18.37 6.16
CA LEU A 422 -21.34 18.93 6.39
C LEU A 422 -20.62 19.23 5.09
N PHE A 423 -19.98 20.39 5.08
CA PHE A 423 -19.04 20.85 4.05
C PHE A 423 -17.69 21.15 4.69
N SER A 424 -16.62 20.97 3.95
CA SER A 424 -15.27 21.30 4.43
C SER A 424 -14.31 21.56 3.27
N ASN A 425 -13.29 22.38 3.52
CA ASN A 425 -12.11 22.49 2.66
C ASN A 425 -11.13 21.34 2.89
N GLU A 426 -11.32 20.52 3.96
CA GLU A 426 -10.53 19.32 4.28
C GLU A 426 -11.45 18.12 4.62
N PRO A 427 -12.29 17.66 3.68
CA PRO A 427 -13.31 16.64 3.98
C PRO A 427 -12.73 15.32 4.48
N GLN A 428 -11.55 14.91 3.99
CA GLN A 428 -10.90 13.66 4.42
C GLN A 428 -10.39 13.74 5.86
N SER A 429 -9.81 14.87 6.24
CA SER A 429 -9.34 15.12 7.61
C SER A 429 -10.52 15.14 8.59
N LEU A 430 -11.59 15.84 8.24
CA LEU A 430 -12.81 15.91 9.04
C LEU A 430 -13.49 14.53 9.16
N PHE A 431 -13.57 13.77 8.07
CA PHE A 431 -14.10 12.40 8.10
C PHE A 431 -13.26 11.49 9.02
N ALA A 432 -11.94 11.59 8.99
CA ALA A 432 -11.07 10.78 9.87
C ALA A 432 -11.34 11.03 11.35
N ALA A 433 -11.74 12.25 11.69
CA ALA A 433 -12.02 12.65 13.07
C ALA A 433 -13.46 12.35 13.53
N THR A 434 -14.44 12.46 12.63
CA THR A 434 -15.88 12.45 12.98
C THR A 434 -16.61 11.20 12.51
N PHE A 435 -16.14 10.54 11.46
CA PHE A 435 -16.83 9.50 10.69
C PHE A 435 -18.22 9.94 10.15
N HIS A 436 -18.49 11.25 10.15
CA HIS A 436 -19.68 11.80 9.53
C HIS A 436 -19.59 11.63 8.00
N TRP A 437 -20.66 11.19 7.34
CA TRP A 437 -20.65 10.90 5.90
C TRP A 437 -22.00 11.22 5.25
N PRO A 438 -22.04 11.85 4.06
CA PRO A 438 -20.90 12.39 3.30
C PRO A 438 -20.46 13.76 3.81
N ILE A 439 -19.14 14.06 3.70
CA ILE A 439 -18.61 15.41 3.89
C ILE A 439 -18.26 15.99 2.54
N ARG A 440 -18.97 17.02 2.12
CA ARG A 440 -18.80 17.61 0.80
C ARG A 440 -17.66 18.61 0.78
N ASN A 441 -16.96 18.69 -0.34
CA ASN A 441 -15.97 19.73 -0.55
C ASN A 441 -16.63 21.05 -0.99
N GLN A 442 -15.89 22.13 -0.92
CA GLN A 442 -16.35 23.49 -1.26
C GLN A 442 -16.87 23.62 -2.72
N TYR A 443 -16.47 22.75 -3.64
CA TYR A 443 -16.90 22.80 -5.04
C TYR A 443 -18.23 22.06 -5.30
N GLN A 444 -18.70 21.26 -4.37
CA GLN A 444 -19.92 20.46 -4.50
C GLN A 444 -21.21 21.20 -4.07
N TYR A 445 -21.07 22.32 -3.36
CA TYR A 445 -22.23 23.08 -2.90
C TYR A 445 -22.98 23.78 -4.06
N SER A 446 -22.34 24.04 -5.20
CA SER A 446 -22.98 24.63 -6.36
C SER A 446 -23.95 23.67 -7.09
N GLN A 447 -24.00 22.40 -6.68
CA GLN A 447 -24.99 21.45 -7.15
C GLN A 447 -26.20 21.46 -6.21
N PRO A 448 -27.34 22.03 -6.62
CA PRO A 448 -28.53 22.18 -5.75
C PRO A 448 -29.20 20.86 -5.39
N THR A 449 -28.69 19.76 -5.87
CA THR A 449 -29.27 18.45 -5.68
C THR A 449 -28.91 17.87 -4.32
N LEU A 450 -29.89 17.97 -3.38
CA LEU A 450 -30.27 16.77 -2.72
C LEU A 450 -29.51 16.45 -1.45
N VAL A 451 -29.73 17.24 -0.44
CA VAL A 451 -29.68 16.66 0.89
C VAL A 451 -31.00 17.01 1.54
N ASP A 452 -31.78 15.97 1.82
CA ASP A 452 -32.80 16.04 2.85
C ASP A 452 -32.03 16.23 4.16
N CYS A 453 -31.93 17.46 4.62
CA CYS A 453 -31.17 17.85 5.80
C CYS A 453 -31.88 18.99 6.54
N ASP A 454 -31.67 19.03 7.85
CA ASP A 454 -32.26 20.10 8.68
C ASP A 454 -31.44 21.38 8.64
N ARG A 455 -30.11 21.24 8.66
CA ARG A 455 -29.13 22.33 8.67
C ARG A 455 -27.89 22.00 7.88
N ARG A 456 -27.14 23.04 7.51
CA ARG A 456 -25.87 22.96 6.80
C ARG A 456 -24.78 23.63 7.59
N TYR A 457 -23.64 22.95 7.76
CA TYR A 457 -22.46 23.51 8.38
C TYR A 457 -21.26 23.44 7.47
N PHE A 458 -20.45 24.48 7.48
CA PHE A 458 -19.15 24.49 6.83
C PHE A 458 -18.05 24.48 7.89
N VAL A 459 -17.21 23.45 7.89
CA VAL A 459 -16.03 23.36 8.74
C VAL A 459 -14.83 23.84 7.93
N TRP A 460 -14.37 25.04 8.26
CA TRP A 460 -13.24 25.69 7.62
C TRP A 460 -11.98 25.50 8.43
N PHE A 461 -10.91 24.95 7.82
CA PHE A 461 -9.59 24.84 8.42
C PHE A 461 -8.66 25.92 7.88
N ASN A 462 -7.96 26.64 8.78
CA ASN A 462 -7.05 27.74 8.44
C ASN A 462 -5.79 27.27 7.71
N GLN A 463 -5.37 26.02 7.90
CA GLN A 463 -4.18 25.39 7.29
C GLN A 463 -4.59 24.34 6.28
N SER A 464 -5.34 24.72 5.26
CA SER A 464 -5.73 23.84 4.17
C SER A 464 -4.83 23.98 2.96
N PHE A 465 -4.70 22.89 2.20
CA PHE A 465 -4.12 22.93 0.85
C PHE A 465 -5.00 23.71 -0.16
N LEU A 466 -6.25 23.97 0.20
CA LEU A 466 -7.23 24.69 -0.62
C LEU A 466 -7.65 25.99 0.12
N PRO A 467 -6.81 27.06 0.08
CA PRO A 467 -7.07 28.28 0.85
C PRO A 467 -8.25 29.11 0.33
N ASP A 468 -8.67 28.87 -0.92
CA ASP A 468 -9.75 29.62 -1.56
C ASP A 468 -11.10 28.96 -1.31
N GLY A 469 -12.15 29.77 -1.11
CA GLY A 469 -13.53 29.30 -1.04
C GLY A 469 -14.13 29.25 0.37
N LYS A 470 -13.60 30.06 1.33
CA LYS A 470 -14.32 30.30 2.59
C LYS A 470 -15.66 30.97 2.29
N PRO A 471 -16.79 30.51 2.89
CA PRO A 471 -18.08 31.16 2.75
C PRO A 471 -18.02 32.63 3.17
N VAL A 472 -18.59 33.52 2.37
CA VAL A 472 -18.71 34.97 2.70
C VAL A 472 -19.93 35.28 3.58
N GLY A 473 -20.78 34.31 3.86
CA GLY A 473 -21.99 34.44 4.68
C GLY A 473 -22.11 33.31 5.69
N GLY A 474 -23.22 33.34 6.43
CA GLY A 474 -23.49 32.39 7.53
C GLY A 474 -23.06 32.92 8.88
N THR A 475 -23.42 32.19 9.93
CA THR A 475 -23.10 32.53 11.32
C THR A 475 -21.99 31.66 11.86
N VAL A 476 -20.88 32.24 12.32
CA VAL A 476 -19.83 31.49 13.01
C VAL A 476 -20.38 30.99 14.34
N VAL A 477 -20.49 29.66 14.47
CA VAL A 477 -21.02 29.02 15.70
C VAL A 477 -19.90 28.44 16.56
N TYR A 478 -18.71 28.25 15.98
CA TYR A 478 -17.51 27.84 16.70
C TYR A 478 -16.27 28.40 16.01
N GLU A 479 -15.25 28.77 16.79
CA GLU A 479 -13.95 29.24 16.28
C GLU A 479 -12.83 28.86 17.26
N ASP A 480 -11.71 28.38 16.71
CA ASP A 480 -10.46 28.15 17.44
C ASP A 480 -9.23 28.46 16.56
N SER A 481 -8.02 28.11 17.04
CA SER A 481 -6.78 28.32 16.30
C SER A 481 -6.68 27.47 15.02
N TRP A 482 -7.49 26.41 14.90
CA TRP A 482 -7.49 25.49 13.76
C TRP A 482 -8.45 25.94 12.66
N GLY A 483 -9.52 26.64 13.02
CA GLY A 483 -10.49 27.06 12.04
C GLY A 483 -11.81 27.55 12.63
N GLN A 484 -12.86 27.48 11.83
CA GLN A 484 -14.21 27.94 12.16
C GLN A 484 -15.26 26.92 11.72
N VAL A 485 -16.34 26.80 12.48
CA VAL A 485 -17.57 26.15 12.03
C VAL A 485 -18.63 27.23 11.78
N ILE A 486 -19.13 27.24 10.54
CA ILE A 486 -20.06 28.25 10.04
C ILE A 486 -21.40 27.58 9.79
N ASP A 487 -22.44 28.05 10.45
CA ASP A 487 -23.83 27.67 10.16
C ASP A 487 -24.30 28.40 8.89
N LEU A 488 -24.67 27.64 7.86
CA LEU A 488 -25.14 28.14 6.56
C LEU A 488 -26.68 28.17 6.47
N ASP A 489 -27.36 28.10 7.57
CA ASP A 489 -28.82 28.03 7.67
C ASP A 489 -29.43 26.69 7.17
N ARG A 490 -30.77 26.73 6.99
CA ARG A 490 -31.57 25.58 6.58
C ARG A 490 -31.27 25.12 5.12
N CYS A 491 -31.54 23.86 4.86
CA CYS A 491 -31.27 23.24 3.55
C CYS A 491 -32.19 23.75 2.42
N ASP A 492 -33.26 24.42 2.74
CA ASP A 492 -34.19 25.05 1.78
C ASP A 492 -33.73 26.44 1.28
N THR A 493 -32.68 27.02 1.92
CA THR A 493 -32.13 28.31 1.51
C THR A 493 -31.16 28.21 0.34
N ASP A 494 -31.13 29.23 -0.53
CA ASP A 494 -30.20 29.30 -1.64
C ASP A 494 -28.76 29.43 -1.13
N ILE A 495 -27.95 28.41 -1.40
CA ILE A 495 -26.52 28.39 -1.02
C ILE A 495 -25.70 29.38 -1.85
N GLY A 496 -26.11 29.72 -3.06
CA GLY A 496 -25.35 30.61 -3.94
C GLY A 496 -25.04 31.96 -3.32
N ARG A 497 -25.83 32.41 -2.35
CA ARG A 497 -25.61 33.67 -1.61
C ARG A 497 -24.38 33.65 -0.67
N PHE A 498 -23.86 32.46 -0.32
CA PHE A 498 -22.73 32.33 0.63
C PHE A 498 -21.38 32.27 -0.07
N TRP A 499 -21.37 32.26 -1.41
CA TRP A 499 -20.15 32.11 -2.19
C TRP A 499 -19.98 33.31 -3.14
N PRO A 500 -18.74 33.80 -3.31
CA PRO A 500 -18.45 34.90 -4.23
C PRO A 500 -18.64 34.52 -5.70
#